data_3e1d06c3811b5163e1f86f419fdbb1a3
#
_entry.id   3e1d06c3811b5163e1f86f419fdbb1a3
#
_cell.length_a   1.000
_cell.length_b   1.000
_cell.length_c   1.000
_cell.angle_alpha   90.00
_cell.angle_beta   90.00
_cell.angle_gamma   90.00
#
_symmetry.space_group_name_H-M   'P 1'
#
loop_
_entity.id
_entity.type
_entity.pdbx_description
1 polymer ?
#
loop_
_entity_poly.entity_id
_entity_poly.type
_entity_poly.pdbx_seq_one_letter_code
_entity_poly.pdbx_strand_id
1 'polypeptide(L)'
;MGTKVSPDDEIRIDGRLITEKKDKNVYLAFNKPMGIECTTNLDVQDNIVDYINYHKRIFPIGRLDKASEGLIFMTDDGDIVNKILRARNNHEKEYIVTVNRPITDRFIQRMGSGVPILDTVTRKCHVEQVSKYIFKIILTQGLNRQIRRMCEYLGYEVTALKRIRIINISLDVPVGRYRELTAAEINELNTLIEPSSKTEEASLPKPESFRDNPVRPAISRNLLPPKRGDRPGGFKRRD
;
A
#
# COMPACT_ATOMS: atom_id res chain seq x y z
N MET A 1 15.36 -22.20 -15.57
CA MET A 1 15.47 -22.76 -14.21
C MET A 1 16.78 -22.25 -13.63
N GLY A 2 16.77 -21.62 -12.45
CA GLY A 2 17.99 -21.18 -11.78
C GLY A 2 18.59 -22.34 -10.96
N THR A 3 19.90 -22.52 -11.02
CA THR A 3 20.62 -23.48 -10.18
C THR A 3 20.61 -22.95 -8.74
N LYS A 4 20.21 -23.77 -7.78
CA LYS A 4 20.33 -23.47 -6.37
C LYS A 4 21.77 -23.70 -5.93
N VAL A 5 22.37 -22.73 -5.26
CA VAL A 5 23.73 -22.82 -4.71
C VAL A 5 23.64 -22.88 -3.17
N SER A 6 24.58 -23.58 -2.55
CA SER A 6 24.73 -23.65 -1.11
C SER A 6 25.80 -22.66 -0.64
N PRO A 7 25.88 -22.34 0.67
CA PRO A 7 26.92 -21.46 1.21
C PRO A 7 28.35 -21.96 1.00
N ASP A 8 28.53 -23.25 0.75
CA ASP A 8 29.83 -23.90 0.56
C ASP A 8 30.25 -23.99 -0.93
N ASP A 9 29.36 -23.56 -1.86
CA ASP A 9 29.63 -23.60 -3.27
C ASP A 9 30.55 -22.46 -3.71
N GLU A 10 31.59 -22.79 -4.47
CA GLU A 10 32.49 -21.83 -5.08
C GLU A 10 31.89 -21.27 -6.38
N ILE A 11 31.49 -20.00 -6.37
CA ILE A 11 30.89 -19.36 -7.56
C ILE A 11 31.95 -18.59 -8.32
N ARG A 12 32.09 -18.88 -9.63
CA ARG A 12 33.00 -18.14 -10.52
C ARG A 12 32.23 -17.52 -11.70
N ILE A 13 32.50 -16.26 -12.01
CA ILE A 13 32.08 -15.61 -13.26
C ILE A 13 33.32 -15.30 -14.09
N ASP A 14 33.34 -15.77 -15.32
CA ASP A 14 34.49 -15.62 -16.22
C ASP A 14 35.82 -16.04 -15.58
N GLY A 15 35.80 -17.16 -14.83
CA GLY A 15 36.96 -17.69 -14.11
C GLY A 15 37.38 -16.97 -12.84
N ARG A 16 36.74 -15.84 -12.53
CA ARG A 16 36.99 -15.07 -11.28
C ARG A 16 36.11 -15.57 -10.18
N LEU A 17 36.72 -15.94 -9.05
CA LEU A 17 36.00 -16.30 -7.83
C LEU A 17 35.20 -15.12 -7.31
N ILE A 18 33.90 -15.30 -7.10
CA ILE A 18 33.09 -14.34 -6.38
C ILE A 18 33.26 -14.63 -4.89
N THR A 19 34.15 -13.89 -4.26
CA THR A 19 34.18 -13.84 -2.79
C THR A 19 33.13 -12.84 -2.32
N GLU A 20 32.19 -13.29 -1.48
CA GLU A 20 31.31 -12.39 -0.74
C GLU A 20 32.19 -11.41 0.05
N LYS A 21 32.42 -10.21 -0.47
CA LYS A 21 32.75 -9.11 0.39
C LYS A 21 31.47 -8.84 1.19
N LYS A 22 31.46 -9.19 2.47
CA LYS A 22 30.45 -8.71 3.43
C LYS A 22 30.60 -7.20 3.62
N ASP A 23 30.37 -6.45 2.56
CA ASP A 23 30.11 -5.03 2.69
C ASP A 23 28.87 -4.89 3.57
N LYS A 24 28.92 -3.99 4.53
CA LYS A 24 27.77 -3.69 5.39
C LYS A 24 26.59 -3.26 4.54
N ASN A 25 25.45 -3.92 4.72
CA ASN A 25 24.22 -3.57 4.00
C ASN A 25 23.84 -2.11 4.23
N VAL A 26 23.29 -1.48 3.20
CA VAL A 26 22.87 -0.08 3.22
C VAL A 26 21.37 -0.02 3.55
N TYR A 27 21.02 0.87 4.46
CA TYR A 27 19.63 1.17 4.82
C TYR A 27 19.45 2.68 4.87
N LEU A 28 18.66 3.23 3.94
CA LEU A 28 18.39 4.65 3.85
C LEU A 28 16.93 4.95 4.22
N ALA A 29 16.74 6.01 5.01
CA ALA A 29 15.47 6.70 5.17
C ALA A 29 15.43 7.86 4.17
N PHE A 30 14.59 7.74 3.14
CA PHE A 30 14.44 8.76 2.10
C PHE A 30 13.07 9.43 2.19
N ASN A 31 13.06 10.77 2.16
CA ASN A 31 11.83 11.55 2.05
C ASN A 31 11.52 11.79 0.57
N LYS A 32 10.75 10.87 0.00
CA LYS A 32 10.37 10.90 -1.42
C LYS A 32 9.52 12.13 -1.73
N PRO A 33 9.89 12.98 -2.68
CA PRO A 33 9.02 14.07 -3.14
C PRO A 33 7.87 13.54 -4.00
N MET A 34 6.82 14.35 -4.19
CA MET A 34 5.83 14.11 -5.24
C MET A 34 6.49 14.15 -6.62
N GLY A 35 5.90 13.45 -7.59
CA GLY A 35 6.42 13.41 -8.96
C GLY A 35 7.43 12.27 -9.22
N ILE A 36 8.00 11.65 -8.17
CA ILE A 36 8.97 10.54 -8.31
C ILE A 36 8.25 9.20 -8.20
N GLU A 37 8.56 8.29 -9.13
CA GLU A 37 7.99 6.96 -9.19
C GLU A 37 8.87 5.93 -8.46
N CYS A 38 8.26 5.09 -7.62
CA CYS A 38 8.94 4.02 -6.89
C CYS A 38 9.15 2.79 -7.80
N THR A 39 10.08 2.87 -8.74
CA THR A 39 10.47 1.79 -9.64
C THR A 39 11.99 1.73 -9.77
N THR A 40 12.50 0.53 -10.07
CA THR A 40 13.90 0.28 -10.44
C THR A 40 14.11 0.19 -11.95
N ASN A 41 13.04 0.40 -12.75
CA ASN A 41 13.15 0.49 -14.20
C ASN A 41 13.70 1.86 -14.59
N LEU A 42 14.91 1.89 -15.12
CA LEU A 42 15.63 3.10 -15.53
C LEU A 42 15.04 3.74 -16.79
N ASP A 43 14.22 3.03 -17.59
CA ASP A 43 13.51 3.61 -18.74
C ASP A 43 12.37 4.56 -18.31
N VAL A 44 11.95 4.46 -17.06
CA VAL A 44 10.95 5.37 -16.49
C VAL A 44 11.61 6.65 -16.05
N GLN A 45 11.24 7.78 -16.66
CA GLN A 45 11.67 9.10 -16.22
C GLN A 45 11.20 9.35 -14.79
N ASP A 46 11.94 10.14 -14.01
CA ASP A 46 11.64 10.45 -12.61
C ASP A 46 11.55 9.21 -11.71
N ASN A 47 12.30 8.13 -12.01
CA ASN A 47 12.39 6.97 -11.14
C ASN A 47 13.20 7.28 -9.86
N ILE A 48 12.88 6.57 -8.78
CA ILE A 48 13.47 6.84 -7.45
C ILE A 48 14.97 6.52 -7.39
N VAL A 49 15.47 5.59 -8.22
CA VAL A 49 16.88 5.17 -8.20
C VAL A 49 17.76 6.27 -8.77
N ASP A 50 17.41 6.79 -9.96
CA ASP A 50 18.11 7.91 -10.59
C ASP A 50 18.01 9.19 -9.77
N TYR A 51 16.84 9.43 -9.17
CA TYR A 51 16.65 10.61 -8.31
C TYR A 51 17.61 10.63 -7.11
N ILE A 52 17.79 9.47 -6.44
CA ILE A 52 18.69 9.37 -5.28
C ILE A 52 20.15 9.34 -5.73
N ASN A 53 20.45 8.73 -6.89
CA ASN A 53 21.79 8.58 -7.45
C ASN A 53 22.83 8.09 -6.43
N TYR A 54 22.51 7.00 -5.72
CA TYR A 54 23.41 6.43 -4.71
C TYR A 54 24.53 5.62 -5.38
N HIS A 55 25.73 5.61 -4.79
CA HIS A 55 26.92 4.98 -5.37
C HIS A 55 26.88 3.44 -5.46
N LYS A 56 25.92 2.79 -4.77
CA LYS A 56 25.66 1.35 -4.85
C LYS A 56 24.26 1.12 -5.43
N ARG A 57 24.05 -0.08 -5.98
CA ARG A 57 22.71 -0.49 -6.42
C ARG A 57 21.81 -0.68 -5.20
N ILE A 58 20.80 0.15 -5.08
CA ILE A 58 19.77 0.09 -4.05
C ILE A 58 18.38 0.00 -4.68
N PHE A 59 17.41 -0.48 -3.91
CA PHE A 59 16.01 -0.57 -4.32
C PHE A 59 15.07 -0.20 -3.18
N PRO A 60 13.84 0.25 -3.48
CA PRO A 60 12.89 0.68 -2.46
C PRO A 60 12.26 -0.51 -1.74
N ILE A 61 12.05 -0.37 -0.43
CA ILE A 61 11.24 -1.28 0.37
C ILE A 61 9.78 -0.84 0.28
N GLY A 62 9.05 -1.43 -0.66
CA GLY A 62 7.68 -1.07 -0.98
C GLY A 62 7.57 0.15 -1.88
N ARG A 63 6.37 0.72 -1.90
CA ARG A 63 6.06 1.80 -2.84
C ARG A 63 5.27 2.92 -2.16
N LEU A 64 5.42 4.12 -2.71
CA LEU A 64 4.52 5.25 -2.59
C LEU A 64 4.09 5.65 -4.00
N ASP A 65 2.84 6.04 -4.17
CA ASP A 65 2.35 6.55 -5.45
C ASP A 65 3.16 7.77 -5.90
N LYS A 66 3.22 8.03 -7.22
CA LYS A 66 3.90 9.20 -7.80
C LYS A 66 3.42 10.51 -7.17
N ALA A 67 2.10 10.64 -6.91
CA ALA A 67 1.46 11.79 -6.28
C ALA A 67 1.50 11.79 -4.74
N SER A 68 2.27 10.90 -4.12
CA SER A 68 2.43 10.84 -2.66
C SER A 68 3.87 11.17 -2.26
N GLU A 69 4.02 11.73 -1.07
CA GLU A 69 5.32 12.13 -0.52
C GLU A 69 5.63 11.38 0.77
N GLY A 70 6.88 11.44 1.23
CA GLY A 70 7.27 11.01 2.57
C GLY A 70 8.20 9.82 2.63
N LEU A 71 8.28 9.21 3.80
CA LEU A 71 9.26 8.20 4.15
C LEU A 71 9.13 6.94 3.30
N ILE A 72 10.24 6.54 2.68
CA ILE A 72 10.43 5.24 2.06
C ILE A 72 11.85 4.75 2.38
N PHE A 73 12.00 3.45 2.63
CA PHE A 73 13.32 2.86 2.81
C PHE A 73 13.91 2.46 1.47
N MET A 74 15.23 2.65 1.33
CA MET A 74 16.03 2.13 0.24
C MET A 74 17.12 1.23 0.81
N THR A 75 17.43 0.11 0.15
CA THR A 75 18.43 -0.86 0.64
C THR A 75 19.04 -1.66 -0.49
N ASP A 76 20.19 -2.27 -0.25
CA ASP A 76 20.79 -3.34 -1.05
C ASP A 76 20.51 -4.75 -0.46
N ASP A 77 19.83 -4.84 0.68
CA ASP A 77 19.45 -6.08 1.37
C ASP A 77 18.08 -6.59 0.90
N GLY A 78 18.05 -7.61 0.04
CA GLY A 78 16.81 -8.21 -0.44
C GLY A 78 16.04 -9.01 0.63
N ASP A 79 16.70 -9.50 1.65
CA ASP A 79 16.10 -10.35 2.69
C ASP A 79 15.14 -9.58 3.60
N ILE A 80 15.50 -8.34 3.95
CA ILE A 80 14.69 -7.50 4.83
C ILE A 80 13.39 -7.05 4.17
N VAL A 81 13.37 -6.91 2.83
CA VAL A 81 12.22 -6.40 2.07
C VAL A 81 10.96 -7.20 2.37
N ASN A 82 11.04 -8.52 2.23
CA ASN A 82 9.90 -9.39 2.47
C ASN A 82 9.42 -9.35 3.93
N LYS A 83 10.34 -9.27 4.89
CA LYS A 83 10.00 -9.16 6.31
C LYS A 83 9.19 -7.89 6.61
N ILE A 84 9.57 -6.75 6.01
CA ILE A 84 8.92 -5.46 6.23
C ILE A 84 7.58 -5.35 5.49
N LEU A 85 7.48 -5.88 4.25
CA LEU A 85 6.34 -5.59 3.37
C LEU A 85 5.13 -6.48 3.58
N ARG A 86 5.29 -7.71 4.09
CA ARG A 86 4.17 -8.63 4.15
C ARG A 86 3.09 -8.20 5.14
N ALA A 87 1.85 -8.15 4.67
CA ALA A 87 0.71 -7.67 5.43
C ALA A 87 0.41 -8.47 6.71
N ARG A 88 0.78 -9.76 6.75
CA ARG A 88 0.62 -10.61 7.95
C ARG A 88 1.52 -10.19 9.11
N ASN A 89 2.63 -9.52 8.82
CA ASN A 89 3.59 -9.08 9.82
C ASN A 89 3.11 -7.86 10.62
N ASN A 90 1.98 -7.25 10.24
CA ASN A 90 1.34 -6.14 10.94
C ASN A 90 2.23 -4.91 11.19
N HIS A 91 3.21 -4.67 10.33
CA HIS A 91 4.09 -3.51 10.45
C HIS A 91 3.36 -2.21 10.15
N GLU A 92 3.34 -1.34 11.12
CA GLU A 92 2.65 -0.05 11.04
C GLU A 92 3.30 0.92 10.08
N LYS A 93 2.45 1.66 9.38
CA LYS A 93 2.82 2.82 8.55
C LYS A 93 1.87 3.95 8.88
N GLU A 94 2.41 5.10 9.21
CA GLU A 94 1.66 6.27 9.64
C GLU A 94 1.69 7.36 8.58
N TYR A 95 0.51 7.95 8.35
CA TYR A 95 0.32 8.94 7.29
C TYR A 95 -0.41 10.17 7.81
N ILE A 96 -0.03 11.34 7.26
CA ILE A 96 -0.80 12.58 7.32
C ILE A 96 -1.49 12.74 5.98
N VAL A 97 -2.80 12.97 6.02
CA VAL A 97 -3.67 13.02 4.83
C VAL A 97 -4.46 14.30 4.85
N THR A 98 -4.40 15.07 3.77
CA THR A 98 -5.23 16.24 3.53
C THR A 98 -6.33 15.91 2.54
N VAL A 99 -7.55 16.36 2.81
CA VAL A 99 -8.74 16.11 1.98
C VAL A 99 -9.42 17.40 1.58
N ASN A 100 -10.23 17.33 0.52
CA ASN A 100 -10.88 18.48 -0.13
C ASN A 100 -12.10 19.06 0.62
N ARG A 101 -12.57 18.42 1.68
CA ARG A 101 -13.73 18.87 2.45
C ARG A 101 -13.54 18.66 3.95
N PRO A 102 -14.32 19.36 4.81
CA PRO A 102 -14.22 19.23 6.25
C PRO A 102 -14.43 17.80 6.74
N ILE A 103 -13.56 17.35 7.62
CA ILE A 103 -13.64 16.05 8.29
C ILE A 103 -14.74 16.10 9.35
N THR A 104 -15.49 15.00 9.46
CA THR A 104 -16.56 14.83 10.45
C THR A 104 -16.26 13.61 11.35
N ASP A 105 -16.84 13.55 12.53
CA ASP A 105 -16.73 12.40 13.43
C ASP A 105 -17.18 11.10 12.74
N ARG A 106 -18.23 11.19 11.93
CA ARG A 106 -18.73 10.07 11.13
C ARG A 106 -17.69 9.57 10.12
N PHE A 107 -16.94 10.49 9.49
CA PHE A 107 -15.84 10.12 8.59
C PHE A 107 -14.75 9.36 9.35
N ILE A 108 -14.28 9.88 10.50
CA ILE A 108 -13.26 9.25 11.33
C ILE A 108 -13.67 7.84 11.76
N GLN A 109 -14.89 7.71 12.28
CA GLN A 109 -15.43 6.42 12.71
C GLN A 109 -15.49 5.40 11.55
N ARG A 110 -16.02 5.79 10.40
CA ARG A 110 -16.13 4.90 9.23
C ARG A 110 -14.76 4.54 8.66
N MET A 111 -13.85 5.51 8.55
CA MET A 111 -12.49 5.30 8.07
C MET A 111 -11.74 4.28 8.95
N GLY A 112 -11.88 4.36 10.28
CA GLY A 112 -11.22 3.46 11.23
C GLY A 112 -11.85 2.08 11.36
N SER A 113 -13.14 1.92 11.00
CA SER A 113 -13.88 0.66 11.16
C SER A 113 -13.69 -0.37 10.05
N GLY A 114 -13.02 0.02 8.97
CA GLY A 114 -12.87 -0.76 7.75
C GLY A 114 -13.78 -0.27 6.64
N VAL A 115 -13.22 -0.14 5.43
CA VAL A 115 -13.89 0.43 4.25
C VAL A 115 -13.84 -0.58 3.10
N PRO A 116 -14.97 -0.84 2.40
CA PRO A 116 -14.98 -1.70 1.22
C PRO A 116 -14.23 -1.04 0.06
N ILE A 117 -13.16 -1.69 -0.40
CA ILE A 117 -12.37 -1.30 -1.57
C ILE A 117 -11.81 -2.56 -2.23
N LEU A 118 -11.63 -2.56 -3.55
CA LEU A 118 -10.95 -3.65 -4.28
C LEU A 118 -11.51 -5.05 -3.91
N ASP A 119 -12.83 -5.19 -3.88
CA ASP A 119 -13.55 -6.45 -3.57
C ASP A 119 -13.22 -7.06 -2.19
N THR A 120 -12.69 -6.24 -1.28
CA THR A 120 -12.41 -6.62 0.11
C THR A 120 -12.76 -5.49 1.07
N VAL A 121 -12.76 -5.78 2.37
CA VAL A 121 -12.90 -4.75 3.42
C VAL A 121 -11.53 -4.53 4.06
N THR A 122 -11.12 -3.26 4.18
CA THR A 122 -9.85 -2.93 4.82
C THR A 122 -9.87 -3.33 6.29
N ARG A 123 -8.70 -3.62 6.84
CA ARG A 123 -8.57 -3.86 8.28
C ARG A 123 -8.95 -2.60 9.07
N LYS A 124 -9.46 -2.80 10.28
CA LYS A 124 -9.64 -1.69 11.24
C LYS A 124 -8.29 -1.02 11.47
N CYS A 125 -8.31 0.30 11.62
CA CYS A 125 -7.10 1.08 11.78
C CYS A 125 -7.34 2.29 12.68
N HIS A 126 -6.26 2.85 13.23
CA HIS A 126 -6.34 4.06 14.01
C HIS A 126 -6.44 5.27 13.07
N VAL A 127 -7.43 6.14 13.34
CA VAL A 127 -7.64 7.38 12.59
C VAL A 127 -7.93 8.49 13.59
N GLU A 128 -7.24 9.62 13.44
CA GLU A 128 -7.33 10.78 14.32
C GLU A 128 -7.44 12.06 13.49
N GLN A 129 -8.39 12.92 13.83
CA GLN A 129 -8.48 14.24 13.20
C GLN A 129 -7.39 15.16 13.75
N VAL A 130 -6.57 15.72 12.84
CA VAL A 130 -5.51 16.68 13.18
C VAL A 130 -6.02 18.12 13.03
N SER A 131 -6.80 18.38 11.97
CA SER A 131 -7.41 19.67 11.73
C SER A 131 -8.68 19.51 10.90
N LYS A 132 -9.32 20.63 10.52
CA LYS A 132 -10.57 20.63 9.74
C LYS A 132 -10.50 19.80 8.45
N TYR A 133 -9.33 19.74 7.80
CA TYR A 133 -9.11 19.05 6.52
C TYR A 133 -8.02 17.99 6.58
N ILE A 134 -7.41 17.76 7.75
CA ILE A 134 -6.26 16.89 7.90
C ILE A 134 -6.55 15.80 8.94
N PHE A 135 -6.25 14.56 8.60
CA PHE A 135 -6.27 13.44 9.54
C PHE A 135 -4.97 12.64 9.49
N LYS A 136 -4.71 11.94 10.57
CA LYS A 136 -3.65 10.97 10.72
C LYS A 136 -4.25 9.57 10.64
N ILE A 137 -3.57 8.64 9.97
CA ILE A 137 -4.00 7.24 9.87
C ILE A 137 -2.81 6.30 10.01
N ILE A 138 -3.00 5.21 10.77
CA ILE A 138 -1.99 4.17 10.97
C ILE A 138 -2.51 2.88 10.34
N LEU A 139 -1.77 2.34 9.37
CA LEU A 139 -2.13 1.14 8.63
C LEU A 139 -1.09 0.03 8.84
N THR A 140 -1.57 -1.21 8.98
CA THR A 140 -0.74 -2.44 8.99
C THR A 140 -0.78 -3.20 7.67
N GLN A 141 -1.63 -2.81 6.73
CA GLN A 141 -1.72 -3.37 5.37
C GLN A 141 -1.40 -2.30 4.33
N GLY A 142 -1.17 -2.72 3.07
CA GLY A 142 -0.84 -1.81 1.99
C GLY A 142 -1.49 -2.25 0.68
N LEU A 143 -2.81 -2.07 0.55
CA LEU A 143 -3.52 -2.30 -0.70
C LEU A 143 -3.20 -1.17 -1.71
N ASN A 144 -3.37 -1.47 -2.99
CA ASN A 144 -3.16 -0.48 -4.04
C ASN A 144 -3.97 0.79 -3.79
N ARG A 145 -3.29 1.94 -3.64
CA ARG A 145 -3.88 3.27 -3.38
C ARG A 145 -4.91 3.28 -2.24
N GLN A 146 -4.67 2.46 -1.20
CA GLN A 146 -5.65 2.16 -0.15
C GLN A 146 -6.29 3.40 0.45
N ILE A 147 -5.51 4.36 0.95
CA ILE A 147 -6.05 5.57 1.63
C ILE A 147 -6.89 6.41 0.65
N ARG A 148 -6.44 6.59 -0.59
CA ARG A 148 -7.17 7.36 -1.61
C ARG A 148 -8.52 6.69 -1.92
N ARG A 149 -8.54 5.38 -2.12
CA ARG A 149 -9.79 4.62 -2.37
C ARG A 149 -10.73 4.63 -1.17
N MET A 150 -10.20 4.54 0.06
CA MET A 150 -11.01 4.66 1.29
C MET A 150 -11.67 6.05 1.38
N CYS A 151 -10.92 7.12 1.08
CA CYS A 151 -11.46 8.47 1.04
C CYS A 151 -12.52 8.62 -0.04
N GLU A 152 -12.26 8.17 -1.27
CA GLU A 152 -13.21 8.19 -2.40
C GLU A 152 -14.52 7.47 -2.05
N TYR A 153 -14.44 6.28 -1.46
CA TYR A 153 -15.63 5.54 -1.01
C TYR A 153 -16.46 6.32 0.03
N LEU A 154 -15.82 7.12 0.87
CA LEU A 154 -16.48 7.96 1.86
C LEU A 154 -16.89 9.35 1.29
N GLY A 155 -16.66 9.61 0.00
CA GLY A 155 -17.02 10.85 -0.68
C GLY A 155 -16.03 11.99 -0.46
N TYR A 156 -14.77 11.68 -0.19
CA TYR A 156 -13.66 12.63 -0.03
C TYR A 156 -12.58 12.41 -1.08
N GLU A 157 -11.89 13.47 -1.46
CA GLU A 157 -10.73 13.43 -2.33
C GLU A 157 -9.47 13.77 -1.54
N VAL A 158 -8.40 12.98 -1.71
CA VAL A 158 -7.10 13.22 -1.10
C VAL A 158 -6.31 14.22 -1.91
N THR A 159 -6.07 15.39 -1.36
CA THR A 159 -5.28 16.47 -1.98
C THR A 159 -3.79 16.37 -1.65
N ALA A 160 -3.43 15.89 -0.46
CA ALA A 160 -2.05 15.58 -0.11
C ALA A 160 -1.97 14.31 0.75
N LEU A 161 -0.90 13.53 0.54
CA LEU A 161 -0.64 12.28 1.27
C LEU A 161 0.85 12.17 1.57
N LYS A 162 1.18 12.14 2.87
CA LYS A 162 2.55 12.04 3.34
C LYS A 162 2.72 10.90 4.32
N ARG A 163 3.62 9.96 4.05
CA ARG A 163 3.99 8.92 5.02
C ARG A 163 5.07 9.45 5.94
N ILE A 164 4.78 9.48 7.25
CA ILE A 164 5.66 10.07 8.26
C ILE A 164 6.37 9.04 9.15
N ARG A 165 5.94 7.78 9.15
CA ARG A 165 6.59 6.71 9.93
C ARG A 165 6.42 5.34 9.26
N ILE A 166 7.44 4.51 9.40
CA ILE A 166 7.40 3.08 9.07
C ILE A 166 8.02 2.34 10.27
N ILE A 167 7.23 1.47 10.93
CA ILE A 167 7.62 0.72 12.14
C ILE A 167 8.10 1.69 13.21
N ASN A 168 9.40 1.64 13.57
CA ASN A 168 10.06 2.48 14.57
C ASN A 168 10.72 3.74 13.98
N ILE A 169 10.82 3.86 12.67
CA ILE A 169 11.54 4.95 12.01
C ILE A 169 10.57 6.06 11.61
N SER A 170 10.78 7.25 12.17
CA SER A 170 10.06 8.47 11.81
C SER A 170 10.78 9.27 10.73
N LEU A 171 10.02 10.08 10.00
CA LEU A 171 10.53 10.95 8.95
C LEU A 171 11.18 12.20 9.60
N ASP A 172 12.47 12.34 9.46
CA ASP A 172 13.29 13.40 10.07
C ASP A 172 14.24 14.10 9.08
N VAL A 173 14.07 13.81 7.79
CA VAL A 173 14.88 14.45 6.72
C VAL A 173 14.00 15.34 5.82
N PRO A 174 14.56 16.43 5.26
CA PRO A 174 13.84 17.29 4.31
C PRO A 174 13.39 16.53 3.06
N VAL A 175 12.39 17.07 2.37
CA VAL A 175 11.89 16.52 1.10
C VAL A 175 13.02 16.40 0.08
N GLY A 176 13.10 15.26 -0.61
CA GLY A 176 14.15 14.98 -1.60
C GLY A 176 15.51 14.62 -0.99
N ARG A 177 15.61 14.48 0.32
CA ARG A 177 16.85 14.09 1.01
C ARG A 177 16.73 12.72 1.66
N TYR A 178 17.85 12.09 1.87
CA TYR A 178 17.97 10.83 2.60
C TYR A 178 19.05 10.90 3.67
N ARG A 179 18.98 9.99 4.62
CA ARG A 179 20.05 9.65 5.54
C ARG A 179 20.19 8.14 5.69
N GLU A 180 21.33 7.68 6.11
CA GLU A 180 21.48 6.30 6.56
C GLU A 180 20.75 6.10 7.90
N LEU A 181 20.23 4.88 8.11
CA LEU A 181 19.73 4.48 9.42
C LEU A 181 20.91 4.26 10.37
N THR A 182 20.77 4.71 11.60
CA THR A 182 21.75 4.47 12.65
C THR A 182 21.80 2.99 13.04
N ALA A 183 22.90 2.55 13.63
CA ALA A 183 23.03 1.18 14.12
C ALA A 183 21.96 0.83 15.18
N ALA A 184 21.57 1.79 16.02
CA ALA A 184 20.49 1.60 17.00
C ALA A 184 19.13 1.37 16.31
N GLU A 185 18.80 2.21 15.32
CA GLU A 185 17.56 2.05 14.53
C GLU A 185 17.51 0.72 13.78
N ILE A 186 18.62 0.28 13.19
CA ILE A 186 18.72 -1.00 12.48
C ILE A 186 18.56 -2.16 13.47
N ASN A 187 19.17 -2.12 14.63
CA ASN A 187 19.06 -3.16 15.64
C ASN A 187 17.62 -3.28 16.16
N GLU A 188 16.98 -2.15 16.48
CA GLU A 188 15.58 -2.13 16.89
C GLU A 188 14.66 -2.62 15.77
N LEU A 189 14.84 -2.15 14.52
CA LEU A 189 14.11 -2.60 13.35
C LEU A 189 14.23 -4.13 13.18
N ASN A 190 15.45 -4.68 13.26
CA ASN A 190 15.69 -6.11 13.15
C ASN A 190 14.95 -6.90 14.24
N THR A 191 14.98 -6.43 15.49
CA THR A 191 14.24 -7.05 16.60
C THR A 191 12.74 -7.07 16.33
N LEU A 192 12.17 -5.98 15.83
CA LEU A 192 10.74 -5.84 15.54
C LEU A 192 10.29 -6.70 14.35
N ILE A 193 11.17 -6.96 13.38
CA ILE A 193 10.86 -7.77 12.19
C ILE A 193 11.31 -9.24 12.31
N GLU A 194 12.05 -9.62 13.34
CA GLU A 194 12.55 -10.99 13.53
C GLU A 194 11.44 -12.07 13.49
N PRO A 195 10.27 -11.88 14.14
CA PRO A 195 9.17 -12.82 14.07
C PRO A 195 8.49 -12.89 12.70
N SER A 196 8.90 -12.06 11.76
CA SER A 196 8.21 -11.89 10.48
C SER A 196 8.60 -12.97 9.47
N SER A 197 7.59 -13.51 8.76
CA SER A 197 7.78 -14.51 7.72
C SER A 197 8.36 -13.93 6.44
N LYS A 198 9.28 -14.68 5.80
CA LYS A 198 9.84 -14.40 4.46
C LYS A 198 9.08 -15.11 3.33
N THR A 199 8.17 -16.05 3.61
CA THR A 199 7.52 -16.90 2.60
C THR A 199 6.39 -16.17 1.87
N GLU A 200 6.11 -16.58 0.62
CA GLU A 200 5.00 -16.03 -0.17
C GLU A 200 3.64 -16.25 0.49
N GLU A 201 3.44 -17.40 1.14
CA GLU A 201 2.23 -17.73 1.87
C GLU A 201 1.87 -16.70 2.96
N ALA A 202 2.86 -16.02 3.52
CA ALA A 202 2.65 -14.92 4.46
C ALA A 202 1.99 -13.68 3.83
N SER A 203 1.99 -13.57 2.50
CA SER A 203 1.38 -12.45 1.77
C SER A 203 -0.09 -12.66 1.43
N LEU A 204 -0.53 -13.91 1.37
CA LEU A 204 -1.90 -14.25 1.04
C LEU A 204 -2.81 -14.08 2.27
N PRO A 205 -4.01 -13.51 2.14
CA PRO A 205 -5.03 -13.61 3.18
C PRO A 205 -5.31 -15.10 3.40
N LYS A 206 -5.43 -15.54 4.66
CA LYS A 206 -5.93 -16.88 4.94
C LYS A 206 -7.28 -17.02 4.25
N PRO A 207 -7.55 -18.07 3.46
CA PRO A 207 -8.90 -18.35 3.04
C PRO A 207 -9.73 -18.51 4.31
N GLU A 208 -10.66 -17.60 4.54
CA GLU A 208 -11.73 -17.82 5.50
C GLU A 208 -12.44 -19.07 5.00
N SER A 209 -12.47 -20.12 5.82
CA SER A 209 -13.30 -21.28 5.55
C SER A 209 -14.71 -20.77 5.34
N PHE A 210 -15.17 -20.75 4.10
CA PHE A 210 -16.56 -20.56 3.76
C PHE A 210 -17.33 -21.68 4.49
N ARG A 211 -17.84 -21.35 5.65
CA ARG A 211 -18.93 -22.14 6.23
C ARG A 211 -20.12 -21.87 5.34
N ASP A 212 -20.46 -22.89 4.58
CA ASP A 212 -21.69 -22.97 3.82
C ASP A 212 -22.87 -22.48 4.66
N ASN A 213 -23.43 -21.35 4.29
CA ASN A 213 -24.77 -21.00 4.66
C ASN A 213 -25.51 -20.61 3.38
N PRO A 214 -26.27 -21.55 2.81
CA PRO A 214 -27.04 -21.29 1.61
C PRO A 214 -28.31 -20.54 1.99
N VAL A 215 -28.25 -19.22 2.07
CA VAL A 215 -29.47 -18.41 1.97
C VAL A 215 -29.58 -17.94 0.53
N ARG A 216 -30.20 -18.76 -0.29
CA ARG A 216 -30.74 -18.32 -1.56
C ARG A 216 -31.90 -17.36 -1.30
N PRO A 217 -31.91 -16.13 -1.77
CA PRO A 217 -33.14 -15.36 -1.81
C PRO A 217 -34.06 -16.03 -2.85
N ALA A 218 -35.26 -16.37 -2.42
CA ALA A 218 -36.31 -16.85 -3.27
C ALA A 218 -36.63 -15.80 -4.35
N ILE A 219 -36.32 -16.13 -5.61
CA ILE A 219 -36.82 -15.37 -6.77
C ILE A 219 -38.27 -15.69 -6.89
N SER A 220 -39.14 -14.79 -6.45
CA SER A 220 -40.55 -14.80 -6.74
C SER A 220 -40.73 -14.61 -8.24
N ARG A 221 -41.02 -15.72 -8.93
CA ARG A 221 -41.64 -15.70 -10.26
C ARG A 221 -43.09 -15.28 -10.07
N ASN A 222 -43.44 -14.08 -10.53
CA ASN A 222 -44.75 -13.76 -11.10
C ASN A 222 -44.85 -12.24 -11.31
N LEU A 223 -44.57 -11.81 -12.51
CA LEU A 223 -45.23 -10.66 -13.13
C LEU A 223 -45.12 -10.81 -14.66
N LEU A 224 -46.12 -11.42 -15.22
CA LEU A 224 -46.42 -11.40 -16.66
C LEU A 224 -46.79 -9.96 -17.06
N PRO A 225 -46.39 -9.48 -18.24
CA PRO A 225 -46.78 -8.17 -18.72
C PRO A 225 -48.25 -8.19 -19.16
N PRO A 226 -48.99 -7.08 -18.99
CA PRO A 226 -50.38 -7.01 -19.43
C PRO A 226 -50.50 -7.02 -20.97
N LYS A 227 -51.43 -7.81 -21.46
CA LYS A 227 -51.81 -7.90 -22.87
C LYS A 227 -52.32 -6.55 -23.36
N ARG A 228 -51.90 -6.17 -24.58
CA ARG A 228 -52.55 -5.13 -25.38
C ARG A 228 -53.99 -5.50 -25.62
N GLY A 229 -54.90 -4.59 -25.33
CA GLY A 229 -56.31 -4.63 -25.66
C GLY A 229 -56.77 -3.25 -26.07
N ASP A 230 -57.07 -3.16 -27.34
CA ASP A 230 -58.07 -2.37 -28.04
C ASP A 230 -58.28 -0.88 -27.74
N ARG A 231 -58.08 -0.11 -28.80
CA ARG A 231 -58.69 1.22 -29.02
C ARG A 231 -60.19 1.03 -29.43
N PRO A 232 -61.05 2.01 -29.07
CA PRO A 232 -61.85 2.70 -30.07
C PRO A 232 -61.71 4.22 -29.86
N GLY A 233 -61.44 4.97 -30.79
CA GLY A 233 -62.24 5.48 -31.89
C GLY A 233 -63.05 6.70 -31.52
N GLY A 234 -62.66 7.84 -32.08
CA GLY A 234 -63.63 8.74 -32.59
C GLY A 234 -63.88 10.11 -31.96
N PHE A 235 -63.61 11.14 -32.78
CA PHE A 235 -64.43 12.35 -32.96
C PHE A 235 -64.28 13.49 -31.93
N LYS A 236 -64.16 14.73 -32.27
CA LYS A 236 -64.44 15.69 -33.35
C LYS A 236 -63.83 17.02 -32.99
N ARG A 237 -63.43 17.79 -34.00
CA ARG A 237 -63.14 19.24 -33.99
C ARG A 237 -64.42 20.02 -33.65
N ARG A 238 -64.21 21.18 -33.05
CA ARG A 238 -64.85 22.52 -33.22
C ARG A 238 -64.32 23.39 -32.08
N ASP A 239 -64.01 24.60 -32.18
CA ASP A 239 -63.87 25.73 -33.07
C ASP A 239 -62.72 26.53 -32.50
#